data_06973c171ded322dec8e8e2b708ea0a2
#
_entry.id   06973c171ded322dec8e8e2b708ea0a2
#
_cell.length_a   1.000
_cell.length_b   1.000
_cell.length_c   1.000
_cell.angle_alpha   90.00
_cell.angle_beta   90.00
_cell.angle_gamma   90.00
#
_symmetry.space_group_name_H-M   'P 1'
#
loop_
_entity.id
_entity.type
_entity.pdbx_description
1 polymer ?
#
loop_
_entity_poly.entity_id
_entity_poly.type
_entity_poly.pdbx_seq_one_letter_code
_entity_poly.pdbx_strand_id
1 'polypeptide(L)'
;YTEYLPPFMVNETSAFGTGQLPDKEGQMYSVPDDNLYLIPTAEVPVTNFFRDQIISDFPIKCTAYSPCFRREAGSYGQNVRGLNRLHQFEKVEIVQIEHPDHSFDTLNNMVQHVESILIELSLPYRILKLCGKDLGFTSSLTYDFEVYSAAQKKWLEVSSVSNFCSYQANRLKLRFRDENGNTSLCHTLNGSALALPRVYATIIENNQSENEIRIPKVLHPYTGFDVIR
;
A
#
# COMPACT_ATOMS: atom_id res chain seq x y z
N TYR A 1 13.94 3.93 -4.67
CA TYR A 1 12.62 4.36 -5.16
C TYR A 1 12.68 5.84 -5.60
N THR A 2 11.97 6.15 -6.69
CA THR A 2 11.72 7.53 -7.11
C THR A 2 10.42 8.00 -6.48
N GLU A 3 10.46 9.11 -5.76
CA GLU A 3 9.27 9.68 -5.11
C GLU A 3 8.45 10.51 -6.09
N TYR A 4 7.13 10.35 -6.04
CA TYR A 4 6.16 11.08 -6.84
C TYR A 4 5.10 11.72 -5.96
N LEU A 5 4.62 12.89 -6.36
CA LEU A 5 3.41 13.50 -5.83
C LEU A 5 2.28 13.28 -6.87
N PRO A 6 1.45 12.23 -6.69
CA PRO A 6 0.41 11.90 -7.65
C PRO A 6 -0.86 12.74 -7.42
N PRO A 7 -1.76 12.83 -8.42
CA PRO A 7 -3.09 13.38 -8.22
C PRO A 7 -3.91 12.55 -7.25
N PHE A 8 -4.75 13.19 -6.44
CA PHE A 8 -5.64 12.52 -5.47
C PHE A 8 -7.03 12.20 -6.05
N MET A 9 -7.33 12.71 -7.23
CA MET A 9 -8.52 12.38 -8.02
C MET A 9 -8.10 11.73 -9.33
N VAL A 10 -8.80 10.68 -9.71
CA VAL A 10 -8.53 9.91 -10.93
C VAL A 10 -9.84 9.68 -11.70
N ASN A 11 -9.75 9.49 -13.00
CA ASN A 11 -10.88 9.11 -13.82
C ASN A 11 -11.16 7.60 -13.77
N GLU A 12 -12.31 7.21 -14.32
CA GLU A 12 -12.75 5.81 -14.39
C GLU A 12 -11.69 4.89 -15.01
N THR A 13 -11.07 5.31 -16.11
CA THR A 13 -10.05 4.51 -16.81
C THR A 13 -8.86 4.21 -15.92
N SER A 14 -8.42 5.17 -15.11
CA SER A 14 -7.31 4.98 -14.17
C SER A 14 -7.69 4.03 -13.03
N ALA A 15 -8.87 4.17 -12.46
CA ALA A 15 -9.36 3.28 -11.42
C ALA A 15 -9.60 1.85 -11.94
N PHE A 16 -10.09 1.71 -13.18
CA PHE A 16 -10.23 0.42 -13.84
C PHE A 16 -8.88 -0.26 -14.10
N GLY A 17 -7.88 0.52 -14.50
CA GLY A 17 -6.55 0.00 -14.85
C GLY A 17 -5.88 -0.78 -13.74
N THR A 18 -6.04 -0.36 -12.49
CA THR A 18 -5.48 -1.03 -11.32
C THR A 18 -6.45 -2.00 -10.63
N GLY A 19 -7.71 -2.08 -11.09
CA GLY A 19 -8.69 -3.02 -10.58
C GLY A 19 -9.57 -2.48 -9.45
N GLN A 20 -9.55 -1.19 -9.18
CA GLN A 20 -10.46 -0.56 -8.22
C GLN A 20 -11.91 -0.51 -8.75
N LEU A 21 -12.07 -0.48 -10.07
CA LEU A 21 -13.38 -0.60 -10.72
C LEU A 21 -13.48 -1.93 -11.50
N PRO A 22 -14.71 -2.53 -11.53
CA PRO A 22 -15.94 -2.10 -10.87
C PRO A 22 -15.86 -2.22 -9.34
N ASP A 23 -16.28 -1.19 -8.62
CA ASP A 23 -16.30 -1.13 -7.16
C ASP A 23 -17.51 -1.91 -6.59
N LYS A 24 -17.33 -3.22 -6.42
CA LYS A 24 -18.39 -4.11 -5.93
C LYS A 24 -18.73 -3.91 -4.45
N GLU A 25 -17.78 -3.36 -3.69
CA GLU A 25 -17.92 -3.18 -2.24
C GLU A 25 -18.32 -1.76 -1.87
N GLY A 26 -18.40 -0.85 -2.83
CA GLY A 26 -18.77 0.55 -2.61
C GLY A 26 -17.74 1.33 -1.79
N GLN A 27 -16.46 1.03 -1.95
CA GLN A 27 -15.38 1.62 -1.14
C GLN A 27 -14.89 2.98 -1.65
N MET A 28 -15.09 3.26 -2.94
CA MET A 28 -14.58 4.50 -3.54
C MET A 28 -15.52 5.68 -3.32
N TYR A 29 -14.95 6.82 -2.98
CA TYR A 29 -15.63 8.11 -3.09
C TYR A 29 -15.65 8.56 -4.54
N SER A 30 -16.82 8.97 -5.04
CA SER A 30 -17.00 9.49 -6.39
C SER A 30 -17.38 10.98 -6.38
N VAL A 31 -17.00 11.67 -7.45
CA VAL A 31 -17.42 13.04 -7.79
C VAL A 31 -18.24 12.92 -9.08
N PRO A 32 -19.57 12.70 -8.98
CA PRO A 32 -20.39 12.25 -10.11
C PRO A 32 -20.42 13.23 -11.28
N ASP A 33 -20.49 14.54 -11.00
CA ASP A 33 -20.61 15.57 -12.03
C ASP A 33 -19.38 15.65 -12.94
N ASP A 34 -18.20 15.26 -12.43
CA ASP A 34 -16.93 15.28 -13.16
C ASP A 34 -16.46 13.89 -13.60
N ASN A 35 -17.18 12.82 -13.25
CA ASN A 35 -16.78 11.43 -13.45
C ASN A 35 -15.38 11.11 -12.87
N LEU A 36 -15.09 11.65 -11.69
CA LEU A 36 -13.85 11.45 -10.96
C LEU A 36 -14.07 10.63 -9.69
N TYR A 37 -12.98 10.06 -9.20
CA TYR A 37 -12.92 9.26 -7.98
C TYR A 37 -11.77 9.73 -7.11
N LEU A 38 -11.97 9.81 -5.80
CA LEU A 38 -10.86 9.99 -4.85
C LEU A 38 -10.07 8.68 -4.74
N ILE A 39 -8.76 8.78 -4.73
CA ILE A 39 -7.90 7.60 -4.68
C ILE A 39 -8.02 6.84 -3.35
N PRO A 40 -8.23 5.52 -3.34
CA PRO A 40 -8.18 4.71 -2.13
C PRO A 40 -6.74 4.33 -1.73
N THR A 41 -5.78 4.57 -2.63
CA THR A 41 -4.35 4.28 -2.52
C THR A 41 -3.59 5.01 -3.63
N ALA A 42 -2.35 5.42 -3.36
CA ALA A 42 -1.47 6.00 -4.37
C ALA A 42 -1.07 5.00 -5.48
N GLU A 43 -1.26 3.70 -5.26
CA GLU A 43 -1.11 2.68 -6.30
C GLU A 43 -1.81 3.08 -7.60
N VAL A 44 -3.05 3.59 -7.49
CA VAL A 44 -3.87 3.92 -8.65
C VAL A 44 -3.19 4.94 -9.57
N PRO A 45 -2.88 6.16 -9.14
CA PRO A 45 -2.24 7.14 -10.02
C PRO A 45 -0.79 6.77 -10.36
N VAL A 46 -0.01 6.21 -9.44
CA VAL A 46 1.41 5.89 -9.68
C VAL A 46 1.55 4.80 -10.74
N THR A 47 0.78 3.73 -10.67
CA THR A 47 0.83 2.67 -11.70
C THR A 47 0.34 3.20 -13.05
N ASN A 48 -0.63 4.13 -13.05
CA ASN A 48 -1.15 4.74 -14.28
C ASN A 48 -0.16 5.69 -14.99
N PHE A 49 0.91 6.15 -14.35
CA PHE A 49 1.97 6.90 -15.06
C PHE A 49 2.59 6.10 -16.21
N PHE A 50 2.52 4.78 -16.13
CA PHE A 50 3.10 3.87 -17.11
C PHE A 50 2.06 3.26 -18.07
N ARG A 51 0.82 3.76 -18.05
CA ARG A 51 -0.24 3.30 -18.96
C ARG A 51 0.14 3.55 -20.43
N ASP A 52 -0.17 2.56 -21.29
CA ASP A 52 0.12 2.54 -22.72
C ASP A 52 1.63 2.62 -23.08
N GLN A 53 2.52 2.34 -22.10
CA GLN A 53 3.97 2.41 -22.33
C GLN A 53 4.58 1.04 -22.65
N ILE A 54 5.73 1.10 -23.34
CA ILE A 54 6.63 -0.03 -23.52
C ILE A 54 7.90 0.27 -22.74
N ILE A 55 8.16 -0.55 -21.70
CA ILE A 55 9.28 -0.37 -20.78
C ILE A 55 10.53 -1.03 -21.37
N SER A 56 11.68 -0.37 -21.23
CA SER A 56 13.00 -0.88 -21.62
C SER A 56 13.84 -1.37 -20.47
N ASP A 57 13.64 -0.77 -19.27
CA ASP A 57 14.52 -0.99 -18.13
C ASP A 57 13.75 -1.46 -16.90
N PHE A 58 14.25 -2.50 -16.26
CA PHE A 58 13.67 -3.09 -15.04
C PHE A 58 14.69 -3.14 -13.90
N PRO A 59 14.24 -3.09 -12.63
CA PRO A 59 12.88 -2.73 -12.19
C PRO A 59 12.64 -1.23 -12.18
N ILE A 60 11.42 -0.78 -12.43
CA ILE A 60 10.99 0.59 -12.12
C ILE A 60 10.47 0.59 -10.68
N LYS A 61 10.99 1.49 -9.84
CA LYS A 61 10.66 1.58 -8.42
C LYS A 61 10.15 2.98 -8.07
N CYS A 62 8.87 3.07 -7.73
CA CYS A 62 8.19 4.32 -7.41
C CYS A 62 7.69 4.30 -5.97
N THR A 63 7.67 5.47 -5.33
CA THR A 63 7.01 5.66 -4.04
C THR A 63 6.20 6.94 -4.04
N ALA A 64 5.15 6.98 -3.24
CA ALA A 64 4.34 8.17 -3.04
C ALA A 64 3.77 8.21 -1.63
N TYR A 65 3.85 9.37 -0.99
CA TYR A 65 3.09 9.71 0.19
C TYR A 65 1.82 10.43 -0.22
N SER A 66 0.66 9.93 0.20
CA SER A 66 -0.61 10.57 -0.16
C SER A 66 -1.70 10.32 0.87
N PRO A 67 -2.73 11.19 0.94
CA PRO A 67 -4.00 10.82 1.51
C PRO A 67 -4.64 9.71 0.66
N CYS A 68 -5.37 8.83 1.35
CA CYS A 68 -6.15 7.74 0.77
C CYS A 68 -7.58 7.87 1.29
N PHE A 69 -8.57 7.66 0.43
CA PHE A 69 -9.98 7.87 0.74
C PHE A 69 -10.75 6.58 0.58
N ARG A 70 -11.39 6.11 1.66
CA ARG A 70 -12.24 4.90 1.63
C ARG A 70 -13.55 5.17 2.35
N ARG A 71 -14.65 4.70 1.76
CA ARG A 71 -15.99 4.86 2.37
C ARG A 71 -16.17 3.97 3.59
N GLU A 72 -15.32 2.98 3.79
CA GLU A 72 -15.43 1.98 4.85
C GLU A 72 -16.83 1.32 4.89
N ALA A 73 -17.43 1.16 3.71
CA ALA A 73 -18.76 0.59 3.54
C ALA A 73 -18.80 -0.85 4.10
N GLY A 74 -19.83 -1.17 4.86
CA GLY A 74 -19.96 -2.47 5.51
C GLY A 74 -19.19 -2.64 6.81
N SER A 75 -18.42 -1.63 7.24
CA SER A 75 -17.71 -1.66 8.51
C SER A 75 -18.55 -1.08 9.64
N TYR A 76 -18.93 -1.91 10.64
CA TYR A 76 -19.77 -1.51 11.76
C TYR A 76 -19.20 -1.98 13.10
N GLY A 77 -19.52 -1.26 14.19
CA GLY A 77 -19.22 -1.66 15.56
C GLY A 77 -17.96 -1.03 16.16
N GLN A 78 -17.51 -1.58 17.30
CA GLN A 78 -16.37 -1.03 18.08
C GLN A 78 -15.03 -1.06 17.31
N ASN A 79 -14.86 -1.99 16.37
CA ASN A 79 -13.63 -2.16 15.60
C ASN A 79 -13.37 -1.06 14.56
N VAL A 80 -14.34 -0.16 14.34
CA VAL A 80 -14.28 0.96 13.40
C VAL A 80 -14.03 2.32 14.06
N ARG A 81 -13.74 2.35 15.37
CA ARG A 81 -13.50 3.60 16.09
C ARG A 81 -12.02 3.95 16.16
N GLY A 82 -11.73 5.25 16.31
CA GLY A 82 -10.38 5.77 16.47
C GLY A 82 -9.56 5.71 15.19
N LEU A 83 -8.24 5.52 15.31
CA LEU A 83 -7.30 5.52 14.19
C LEU A 83 -7.28 4.22 13.36
N ASN A 84 -8.05 3.21 13.75
CA ASN A 84 -8.02 1.91 13.07
C ASN A 84 -8.66 1.94 11.68
N ARG A 85 -9.73 2.75 11.50
CA ARG A 85 -10.45 2.91 10.24
C ARG A 85 -10.91 4.34 10.10
N LEU A 86 -10.42 5.00 9.05
CA LEU A 86 -10.68 6.39 8.75
C LEU A 86 -11.15 6.51 7.30
N HIS A 87 -12.04 7.44 7.05
CA HIS A 87 -12.50 7.77 5.70
C HIS A 87 -11.40 8.45 4.87
N GLN A 88 -10.48 9.13 5.54
CA GLN A 88 -9.25 9.68 4.99
C GLN A 88 -8.09 9.30 5.91
N PHE A 89 -7.00 8.79 5.34
CA PHE A 89 -5.78 8.45 6.06
C PHE A 89 -4.56 8.58 5.16
N GLU A 90 -3.41 8.85 5.76
CA GLU A 90 -2.13 8.96 5.06
C GLU A 90 -1.46 7.60 4.94
N LYS A 91 -0.86 7.36 3.77
CA LYS A 91 -0.13 6.14 3.47
C LYS A 91 1.08 6.44 2.58
N VAL A 92 2.19 5.80 2.88
CA VAL A 92 3.30 5.69 1.93
C VAL A 92 3.07 4.42 1.11
N GLU A 93 3.05 4.57 -0.20
CA GLU A 93 2.89 3.46 -1.14
C GLU A 93 4.18 3.25 -1.92
N ILE A 94 4.58 2.01 -2.11
CA ILE A 94 5.66 1.61 -3.01
C ILE A 94 5.07 0.79 -4.16
N VAL A 95 5.48 1.12 -5.38
CA VAL A 95 5.03 0.45 -6.60
C VAL A 95 6.26 0.02 -7.39
N GLN A 96 6.26 -1.20 -7.89
CA GLN A 96 7.29 -1.68 -8.80
C GLN A 96 6.68 -2.24 -10.08
N ILE A 97 7.36 -1.96 -11.19
CA ILE A 97 7.09 -2.61 -12.47
C ILE A 97 8.30 -3.48 -12.77
N GLU A 98 8.03 -4.75 -13.01
CA GLU A 98 9.08 -5.76 -13.10
C GLU A 98 8.90 -6.69 -14.30
N HIS A 99 10.03 -7.27 -14.74
CA HIS A 99 10.01 -8.37 -15.68
C HIS A 99 9.32 -9.59 -15.06
N PRO A 100 8.48 -10.34 -15.79
CA PRO A 100 7.75 -11.49 -15.27
C PRO A 100 8.62 -12.51 -14.54
N ASP A 101 9.81 -12.80 -15.07
CA ASP A 101 10.72 -13.81 -14.52
C ASP A 101 11.28 -13.45 -13.14
N HIS A 102 11.31 -12.16 -12.79
CA HIS A 102 11.88 -11.67 -11.53
C HIS A 102 10.84 -11.19 -10.51
N SER A 103 9.57 -11.13 -10.90
CA SER A 103 8.53 -10.46 -10.09
C SER A 103 8.29 -11.09 -8.72
N PHE A 104 8.50 -12.41 -8.56
CA PHE A 104 8.35 -13.07 -7.25
C PHE A 104 9.57 -12.83 -6.35
N ASP A 105 10.77 -12.71 -6.90
CA ASP A 105 11.95 -12.30 -6.14
C ASP A 105 11.83 -10.84 -5.71
N THR A 106 11.30 -9.99 -6.59
CA THR A 106 10.98 -8.60 -6.29
C THR A 106 9.92 -8.49 -5.19
N LEU A 107 8.90 -9.34 -5.18
CA LEU A 107 7.94 -9.41 -4.09
C LEU A 107 8.64 -9.71 -2.75
N ASN A 108 9.51 -10.72 -2.72
CA ASN A 108 10.26 -11.08 -1.51
C ASN A 108 11.14 -9.91 -1.03
N ASN A 109 11.79 -9.20 -1.94
CA ASN A 109 12.59 -8.01 -1.61
C ASN A 109 11.72 -6.87 -1.06
N MET A 110 10.52 -6.67 -1.59
CA MET A 110 9.58 -5.67 -1.06
C MET A 110 9.08 -6.03 0.33
N VAL A 111 8.81 -7.32 0.58
CA VAL A 111 8.44 -7.84 1.91
C VAL A 111 9.57 -7.56 2.91
N GLN A 112 10.81 -7.90 2.59
CA GLN A 112 11.97 -7.63 3.45
C GLN A 112 12.17 -6.13 3.70
N HIS A 113 11.93 -5.29 2.69
CA HIS A 113 12.03 -3.84 2.84
C HIS A 113 10.99 -3.29 3.83
N VAL A 114 9.74 -3.71 3.73
CA VAL A 114 8.68 -3.31 4.68
C VAL A 114 8.97 -3.87 6.07
N GLU A 115 9.43 -5.11 6.16
CA GLU A 115 9.84 -5.73 7.43
C GLU A 115 10.92 -4.93 8.14
N SER A 116 11.94 -4.45 7.41
CA SER A 116 13.01 -3.66 7.99
C SER A 116 12.53 -2.39 8.68
N ILE A 117 11.49 -1.74 8.16
CA ILE A 117 10.90 -0.54 8.78
C ILE A 117 10.26 -0.90 10.15
N LEU A 118 9.55 -2.01 10.23
CA LEU A 118 8.93 -2.44 11.49
C LEU A 118 9.96 -2.86 12.53
N ILE A 119 11.07 -3.48 12.10
CA ILE A 119 12.22 -3.81 12.96
C ILE A 119 12.85 -2.53 13.51
N GLU A 120 13.12 -1.53 12.68
CA GLU A 120 13.69 -0.25 13.11
C GLU A 120 12.77 0.51 14.07
N LEU A 121 11.45 0.42 13.88
CA LEU A 121 10.44 0.95 14.78
C LEU A 121 10.31 0.15 16.08
N SER A 122 10.96 -1.03 16.17
CA SER A 122 10.89 -1.94 17.32
C SER A 122 9.46 -2.36 17.68
N LEU A 123 8.60 -2.51 16.68
CA LEU A 123 7.20 -2.93 16.87
C LEU A 123 7.08 -4.46 16.82
N PRO A 124 6.29 -5.09 17.70
CA PRO A 124 5.98 -6.51 17.58
C PRO A 124 5.09 -6.75 16.38
N TYR A 125 5.55 -7.51 15.41
CA TYR A 125 4.86 -7.74 14.14
C TYR A 125 4.76 -9.24 13.81
N ARG A 126 3.89 -9.55 12.86
CA ARG A 126 3.84 -10.83 12.16
C ARG A 126 3.52 -10.62 10.68
N ILE A 127 3.94 -11.58 9.84
CA ILE A 127 3.68 -11.58 8.41
C ILE A 127 2.73 -12.73 8.10
N LEU A 128 1.66 -12.44 7.38
CA LEU A 128 0.66 -13.39 6.95
C LEU A 128 0.71 -13.55 5.43
N LYS A 129 0.89 -14.77 4.96
CA LYS A 129 0.64 -15.09 3.56
C LYS A 129 -0.86 -15.33 3.40
N LEU A 130 -1.53 -14.50 2.61
CA LEU A 130 -2.97 -14.59 2.45
C LEU A 130 -3.39 -15.88 1.75
N CYS A 131 -4.46 -16.49 2.26
CA CYS A 131 -5.13 -17.61 1.60
C CYS A 131 -6.06 -17.10 0.50
N GLY A 132 -6.48 -17.98 -0.42
CA GLY A 132 -7.28 -17.61 -1.58
C GLY A 132 -8.64 -16.98 -1.25
N LYS A 133 -9.16 -17.14 -0.03
CA LYS A 133 -10.42 -16.51 0.41
C LYS A 133 -10.23 -15.01 0.74
N ASP A 134 -9.06 -14.67 1.29
CA ASP A 134 -8.75 -13.31 1.74
C ASP A 134 -7.94 -12.54 0.67
N LEU A 135 -7.47 -13.25 -0.35
CA LEU A 135 -6.74 -12.66 -1.47
C LEU A 135 -7.67 -11.81 -2.33
N GLY A 136 -7.30 -10.55 -2.58
CA GLY A 136 -8.01 -9.69 -3.52
C GLY A 136 -8.02 -10.28 -4.94
N PHE A 137 -9.10 -10.09 -5.68
CA PHE A 137 -9.29 -10.72 -7.02
C PHE A 137 -8.25 -10.28 -8.06
N THR A 138 -7.50 -9.22 -7.81
CA THR A 138 -6.48 -8.67 -8.71
C THR A 138 -5.09 -9.23 -8.47
N SER A 139 -4.80 -9.68 -7.25
CA SER A 139 -3.47 -10.15 -6.85
C SER A 139 -3.32 -11.66 -7.00
N SER A 140 -2.10 -12.11 -7.30
CA SER A 140 -1.73 -13.53 -7.38
C SER A 140 -1.12 -14.04 -6.07
N LEU A 141 -0.45 -13.16 -5.34
CA LEU A 141 0.16 -13.45 -4.04
C LEU A 141 0.26 -12.17 -3.23
N THR A 142 -0.14 -12.25 -1.96
CA THR A 142 -0.11 -11.12 -1.02
C THR A 142 0.44 -11.56 0.33
N TYR A 143 1.26 -10.69 0.92
CA TYR A 143 1.72 -10.76 2.30
C TYR A 143 1.22 -9.54 3.06
N ASP A 144 0.50 -9.77 4.16
CA ASP A 144 0.06 -8.72 5.07
C ASP A 144 0.97 -8.66 6.29
N PHE A 145 1.25 -7.44 6.74
CA PHE A 145 1.96 -7.18 7.98
C PHE A 145 0.98 -6.70 9.02
N GLU A 146 0.99 -7.37 10.14
CA GLU A 146 0.21 -6.96 11.31
C GLU A 146 1.13 -6.62 12.47
N VAL A 147 0.81 -5.54 13.19
CA VAL A 147 1.47 -5.11 14.42
C VAL A 147 0.54 -5.33 15.60
N TYR A 148 1.08 -5.82 16.71
CA TYR A 148 0.28 -6.03 17.92
C TYR A 148 0.01 -4.71 18.62
N SER A 149 -1.26 -4.38 18.83
CA SER A 149 -1.73 -3.26 19.63
C SER A 149 -1.86 -3.68 21.10
N ALA A 150 -1.02 -3.16 21.96
CA ALA A 150 -1.02 -3.51 23.39
C ALA A 150 -2.30 -3.03 24.10
N ALA A 151 -2.81 -1.85 23.77
CA ALA A 151 -4.02 -1.31 24.36
C ALA A 151 -5.28 -2.06 23.90
N GLN A 152 -5.36 -2.44 22.61
CA GLN A 152 -6.51 -3.13 22.05
C GLN A 152 -6.40 -4.66 22.16
N LYS A 153 -5.23 -5.18 22.55
CA LYS A 153 -4.91 -6.62 22.67
C LYS A 153 -5.24 -7.42 21.40
N LYS A 154 -4.94 -6.84 20.27
CA LYS A 154 -5.19 -7.46 18.94
C LYS A 154 -4.11 -7.09 17.93
N TRP A 155 -4.06 -7.85 16.85
CA TRP A 155 -3.23 -7.58 15.70
C TRP A 155 -3.94 -6.60 14.75
N LEU A 156 -3.21 -5.60 14.28
CA LEU A 156 -3.68 -4.58 13.34
C LEU A 156 -2.84 -4.64 12.07
N GLU A 157 -3.48 -4.83 10.94
CA GLU A 157 -2.82 -4.75 9.63
C GLU A 157 -2.29 -3.33 9.40
N VAL A 158 -1.00 -3.21 9.10
CA VAL A 158 -0.32 -1.95 8.83
C VAL A 158 0.26 -1.86 7.43
N SER A 159 0.37 -2.98 6.74
CA SER A 159 0.84 -3.07 5.36
C SER A 159 0.27 -4.30 4.67
N SER A 160 0.12 -4.21 3.36
CA SER A 160 -0.15 -5.32 2.46
C SER A 160 0.78 -5.18 1.26
N VAL A 161 1.51 -6.25 0.90
CA VAL A 161 2.46 -6.26 -0.22
C VAL A 161 2.04 -7.33 -1.21
N SER A 162 1.79 -6.95 -2.45
CA SER A 162 1.14 -7.79 -3.46
C SER A 162 1.89 -7.84 -4.78
N ASN A 163 1.84 -9.01 -5.42
CA ASN A 163 2.19 -9.21 -6.82
C ASN A 163 0.90 -9.46 -7.63
N PHE A 164 0.65 -8.64 -8.63
CA PHE A 164 -0.53 -8.73 -9.52
C PHE A 164 -0.24 -9.50 -10.79
N CYS A 165 0.98 -10.00 -10.97
CA CYS A 165 1.44 -10.55 -12.24
C CYS A 165 1.07 -9.60 -13.40
N SER A 166 0.50 -10.11 -14.45
CA SER A 166 0.12 -9.32 -15.64
C SER A 166 -1.27 -8.68 -15.56
N TYR A 167 -2.01 -8.85 -14.45
CA TYR A 167 -3.40 -8.39 -14.38
C TYR A 167 -3.57 -6.89 -14.65
N GLN A 168 -2.84 -6.06 -13.92
CA GLN A 168 -2.90 -4.60 -14.09
C GLN A 168 -2.20 -4.17 -15.39
N ALA A 169 -1.08 -4.78 -15.71
CA ALA A 169 -0.35 -4.49 -16.96
C ALA A 169 -1.20 -4.73 -18.21
N ASN A 170 -2.05 -5.78 -18.21
CA ASN A 170 -2.98 -6.03 -19.30
C ASN A 170 -4.01 -4.92 -19.44
N ARG A 171 -4.63 -4.47 -18.35
CA ARG A 171 -5.61 -3.37 -18.35
C ARG A 171 -4.99 -2.03 -18.74
N LEU A 172 -3.76 -1.78 -18.28
CA LEU A 172 -2.99 -0.58 -18.53
C LEU A 172 -2.28 -0.60 -19.90
N LYS A 173 -2.27 -1.73 -20.61
CA LYS A 173 -1.48 -1.97 -21.81
C LYS A 173 0.02 -1.68 -21.59
N LEU A 174 0.50 -2.01 -20.38
CA LEU A 174 1.88 -1.83 -19.95
C LEU A 174 2.70 -3.04 -20.39
N ARG A 175 3.66 -2.82 -21.26
CA ARG A 175 4.39 -3.88 -21.96
C ARG A 175 5.89 -3.63 -21.94
N PHE A 176 6.65 -4.63 -22.32
CA PHE A 176 8.07 -4.52 -22.65
C PHE A 176 8.35 -5.25 -23.96
N ARG A 177 9.53 -5.04 -24.53
CA ARG A 177 10.03 -5.82 -25.68
C ARG A 177 11.02 -6.86 -25.18
N ASP A 178 10.80 -8.11 -25.58
CA ASP A 178 11.74 -9.19 -25.36
C ASP A 178 12.97 -9.08 -26.31
N GLU A 179 13.94 -9.95 -26.14
CA GLU A 179 15.16 -10.00 -26.95
C GLU A 179 14.89 -10.27 -28.44
N ASN A 180 13.74 -10.86 -28.76
CA ASN A 180 13.30 -11.14 -30.13
C ASN A 180 12.48 -9.99 -30.74
N GLY A 181 12.26 -8.92 -29.98
CA GLY A 181 11.46 -7.76 -30.41
C GLY A 181 9.94 -7.93 -30.24
N ASN A 182 9.46 -9.04 -29.68
CA ASN A 182 8.05 -9.24 -29.39
C ASN A 182 7.63 -8.44 -28.15
N THR A 183 6.37 -8.03 -28.11
CA THR A 183 5.83 -7.33 -26.94
C THR A 183 5.16 -8.29 -25.98
N SER A 184 5.53 -8.22 -24.70
CA SER A 184 4.96 -8.99 -23.60
C SER A 184 4.50 -8.06 -22.48
N LEU A 185 3.60 -8.57 -21.62
CA LEU A 185 3.08 -7.81 -20.46
C LEU A 185 4.10 -7.79 -19.33
N CYS A 186 4.31 -6.60 -18.73
CA CYS A 186 5.05 -6.48 -17.48
C CYS A 186 4.27 -7.12 -16.31
N HIS A 187 4.94 -7.33 -15.19
CA HIS A 187 4.30 -7.57 -13.90
C HIS A 187 4.31 -6.29 -13.08
N THR A 188 3.26 -6.09 -12.28
CA THR A 188 3.14 -4.96 -11.34
C THR A 188 3.07 -5.48 -9.92
N LEU A 189 3.71 -4.75 -9.02
CA LEU A 189 3.72 -5.04 -7.59
C LEU A 189 3.48 -3.74 -6.83
N ASN A 190 2.81 -3.84 -5.69
CA ASN A 190 2.72 -2.72 -4.76
C ASN A 190 2.83 -3.16 -3.31
N GLY A 191 3.00 -2.19 -2.44
CA GLY A 191 2.95 -2.39 -1.00
C GLY A 191 2.81 -1.08 -0.24
N SER A 192 2.15 -1.15 0.91
CA SER A 192 2.11 -0.03 1.85
C SER A 192 3.37 -0.02 2.71
N ALA A 193 4.06 1.13 2.75
CA ALA A 193 5.29 1.28 3.52
C ALA A 193 5.25 2.51 4.47
N LEU A 194 4.21 2.71 5.29
CA LEU A 194 3.15 1.93 5.88
C LEU A 194 1.82 2.71 5.88
N ALA A 195 0.74 2.12 6.44
CA ALA A 195 -0.51 2.84 6.77
C ALA A 195 -0.32 3.63 8.08
N LEU A 196 -0.07 4.95 7.97
CA LEU A 196 0.46 5.77 9.05
C LEU A 196 -0.43 5.83 10.31
N PRO A 197 -1.77 5.95 10.24
CA PRO A 197 -2.56 6.07 11.46
C PRO A 197 -2.46 4.86 12.39
N ARG A 198 -2.46 3.64 11.82
CA ARG A 198 -2.34 2.41 12.61
C ARG A 198 -0.95 2.24 13.19
N VAL A 199 0.10 2.55 12.41
CA VAL A 199 1.49 2.53 12.90
C VAL A 199 1.68 3.57 14.00
N TYR A 200 1.17 4.79 13.81
CA TYR A 200 1.22 5.83 14.82
C TYR A 200 0.54 5.38 16.12
N ALA A 201 -0.68 4.86 16.04
CA ALA A 201 -1.40 4.34 17.19
C ALA A 201 -0.61 3.25 17.92
N THR A 202 -0.05 2.27 17.19
CA THR A 202 0.71 1.17 17.78
C THR A 202 2.04 1.61 18.39
N ILE A 203 2.71 2.64 17.80
CA ILE A 203 3.90 3.25 18.42
C ILE A 203 3.54 3.84 19.78
N ILE A 204 2.48 4.66 19.85
CA ILE A 204 2.02 5.28 21.09
C ILE A 204 1.64 4.20 22.11
N GLU A 205 0.78 3.26 21.73
CA GLU A 205 0.24 2.24 22.63
C GLU A 205 1.32 1.31 23.20
N ASN A 206 2.32 0.92 22.38
CA ASN A 206 3.35 -0.04 22.80
C ASN A 206 4.51 0.60 23.57
N ASN A 207 4.66 1.92 23.50
CA ASN A 207 5.77 2.63 24.13
C ASN A 207 5.34 3.54 25.27
N GLN A 208 4.05 3.54 25.65
CA GLN A 208 3.58 4.34 26.78
C GLN A 208 3.81 3.67 28.12
N SER A 209 4.10 4.47 29.11
CA SER A 209 4.12 4.13 30.51
C SER A 209 3.11 5.00 31.27
N GLU A 210 3.11 4.97 32.61
CA GLU A 210 2.20 5.78 33.42
C GLU A 210 2.36 7.30 33.19
N ASN A 211 3.60 7.76 32.93
CA ASN A 211 3.90 9.20 32.90
C ASN A 211 4.59 9.66 31.60
N GLU A 212 4.90 8.77 30.68
CA GLU A 212 5.63 9.13 29.47
C GLU A 212 5.36 8.15 28.32
N ILE A 213 5.59 8.64 27.10
CA ILE A 213 5.61 7.83 25.87
C ILE A 213 7.01 7.93 25.28
N ARG A 214 7.71 6.81 25.17
CA ARG A 214 9.04 6.76 24.57
C ARG A 214 8.94 6.69 23.05
N ILE A 215 9.75 7.49 22.37
CA ILE A 215 9.81 7.49 20.92
C ILE A 215 10.83 6.45 20.44
N PRO A 216 10.49 5.59 19.47
CA PRO A 216 11.47 4.68 18.86
C PRO A 216 12.72 5.42 18.39
N LYS A 217 13.89 4.86 18.68
CA LYS A 217 15.19 5.52 18.44
C LYS A 217 15.36 6.01 17.00
N VAL A 218 14.86 5.24 16.02
CA VAL A 218 14.94 5.59 14.59
C VAL A 218 14.21 6.90 14.26
N LEU A 219 13.23 7.31 15.07
CA LEU A 219 12.46 8.53 14.85
C LEU A 219 13.09 9.77 15.51
N HIS A 220 14.07 9.64 16.43
CA HIS A 220 14.67 10.78 17.13
C HIS A 220 15.22 11.88 16.20
N PRO A 221 15.87 11.56 15.06
CA PRO A 221 16.34 12.59 14.13
C PRO A 221 15.21 13.43 13.51
N TYR A 222 14.01 12.88 13.45
CA TYR A 222 12.83 13.52 12.84
C TYR A 222 11.99 14.27 13.88
N THR A 223 11.85 13.72 15.09
CA THR A 223 11.05 14.34 16.14
C THR A 223 11.80 15.43 16.90
N GLY A 224 13.12 15.32 17.02
CA GLY A 224 13.93 16.19 17.84
C GLY A 224 13.79 15.94 19.35
N PHE A 225 13.06 14.90 19.75
CA PHE A 225 12.89 14.47 21.15
C PHE A 225 12.78 12.94 21.21
N ASP A 226 13.01 12.39 22.40
CA ASP A 226 13.02 10.96 22.68
C ASP A 226 11.82 10.51 23.54
N VAL A 227 11.11 11.48 24.15
CA VAL A 227 9.99 11.21 25.06
C VAL A 227 8.95 12.32 25.00
N ILE A 228 7.67 11.93 25.14
CA ILE A 228 6.52 12.82 25.35
C ILE A 228 6.08 12.64 26.81
N ARG A 229 5.93 13.77 27.56
CA ARG A 229 5.48 13.82 28.95
C ARG A 229 4.24 14.67 29.10
#